data_fb55843a3a56e547c15096f61350795d
#
_entry.id   fb55843a3a56e547c15096f61350795d
#
_cell.length_a   1.000
_cell.length_b   1.000
_cell.length_c   1.000
_cell.angle_alpha   90.00
_cell.angle_beta   90.00
_cell.angle_gamma   90.00
#
_symmetry.space_group_name_H-M   'P 1'
#
loop_
_entity.id
_entity.type
_entity.pdbx_description
1 polymer ?
#
loop_
_entity_poly.entity_id
_entity_poly.type
_entity_poly.pdbx_seq_one_letter_code
_entity_poly.pdbx_strand_id
1 'polypeptide(L)'
;METIYLDHAATTPLDERVLSAMMPYLTTEYGNADSRYGLGRSAAAAVLAARDKLSALIGGGGGNLYFTSCGSEANSWALKGVCAANINGTRRIVLSAIEHPSLIRAAEDMAVFGFETVLVRPDSSGIVSPLSVKKAIGGGAAFVGVMYVNNETGAIQPVEEIYNVCREAGAFYFCDCVQAAGSLPLECTFADGVSLSAHKFYGPKGVGALWLKRGARIERLVSGGQQEGGLRGGTTFVAGAVGMAAALELACRDMERNNSHIRALRDSFVAGVLSGVPGARLVGDNVRRVPSNANIMFPGCRGERIMINLDMAGIAVSTGSACSSGASKPSPVLLAMGLSEEQAASCVRFTFGRENTKEQVSRACAAVISAVNAIRGK
;
A
#
# COMPACT_ATOMS: atom_id res chain seq x y z
N MET A 1 1.65 -8.78 -29.34
CA MET A 1 1.97 -9.77 -28.29
C MET A 1 1.18 -9.39 -27.04
N GLU A 2 0.66 -10.36 -26.32
CA GLU A 2 0.00 -10.12 -25.03
C GLU A 2 1.03 -9.59 -24.02
N THR A 3 0.68 -8.51 -23.30
CA THR A 3 1.55 -7.91 -22.29
C THR A 3 1.63 -8.80 -21.06
N ILE A 4 2.82 -9.13 -20.59
CA ILE A 4 3.05 -9.78 -19.29
C ILE A 4 3.14 -8.67 -18.24
N TYR A 5 2.13 -8.61 -17.36
CA TYR A 5 2.07 -7.59 -16.31
C TYR A 5 2.66 -8.12 -15.01
N LEU A 6 3.78 -7.56 -14.59
CA LEU A 6 4.51 -7.89 -13.35
C LEU A 6 4.70 -6.65 -12.45
N ASP A 7 3.71 -5.76 -12.43
CA ASP A 7 3.72 -4.54 -11.59
C ASP A 7 2.44 -4.38 -10.74
N HIS A 8 1.96 -5.50 -10.16
CA HIS A 8 0.74 -5.53 -9.35
C HIS A 8 0.83 -4.68 -8.07
N ALA A 9 2.01 -4.34 -7.58
CA ALA A 9 2.18 -3.40 -6.46
C ALA A 9 1.88 -1.94 -6.87
N ALA A 10 1.96 -1.58 -8.16
CA ALA A 10 1.53 -0.27 -8.64
C ALA A 10 0.02 -0.17 -8.75
N THR A 11 -0.62 -1.14 -9.39
CA THR A 11 -2.09 -1.28 -9.49
C THR A 11 -2.43 -2.70 -9.95
N THR A 12 -3.67 -3.13 -9.70
CA THR A 12 -4.19 -4.39 -10.24
C THR A 12 -5.30 -4.12 -11.26
N PRO A 13 -5.59 -5.06 -12.20
CA PRO A 13 -6.76 -4.96 -13.04
C PRO A 13 -8.04 -5.03 -12.19
N LEU A 14 -9.11 -4.39 -12.66
CA LEU A 14 -10.42 -4.50 -12.02
C LEU A 14 -11.00 -5.90 -12.29
N ASP A 15 -11.44 -6.60 -11.23
CA ASP A 15 -12.13 -7.89 -11.35
C ASP A 15 -13.52 -7.69 -12.00
N GLU A 16 -13.86 -8.53 -12.98
CA GLU A 16 -15.15 -8.43 -13.70
C GLU A 16 -16.35 -8.60 -12.79
N ARG A 17 -16.25 -9.41 -11.72
CA ARG A 17 -17.31 -9.58 -10.71
C ARG A 17 -17.48 -8.31 -9.88
N VAL A 18 -16.38 -7.58 -9.63
CA VAL A 18 -16.42 -6.27 -8.96
C VAL A 18 -17.05 -5.24 -9.87
N LEU A 19 -16.67 -5.20 -11.16
CA LEU A 19 -17.31 -4.34 -12.15
C LEU A 19 -18.81 -4.59 -12.20
N SER A 20 -19.24 -5.86 -12.28
CA SER A 20 -20.63 -6.24 -12.28
C SER A 20 -21.40 -5.76 -11.05
N ALA A 21 -20.78 -5.81 -9.86
CA ALA A 21 -21.36 -5.28 -8.61
C ALA A 21 -21.48 -3.75 -8.61
N MET A 22 -20.60 -3.04 -9.31
CA MET A 22 -20.60 -1.58 -9.42
C MET A 22 -21.64 -1.06 -10.43
N MET A 23 -21.89 -1.81 -11.49
CA MET A 23 -22.70 -1.36 -12.65
C MET A 23 -24.07 -0.79 -12.30
N PRO A 24 -24.88 -1.37 -11.40
CA PRO A 24 -26.17 -0.79 -11.03
C PRO A 24 -26.04 0.64 -10.51
N TYR A 25 -25.02 0.93 -9.70
CA TYR A 25 -24.80 2.25 -9.08
C TYR A 25 -24.17 3.27 -10.03
N LEU A 26 -23.73 2.85 -11.21
CA LEU A 26 -23.26 3.71 -12.29
C LEU A 26 -24.36 4.01 -13.31
N THR A 27 -25.46 3.22 -13.32
CA THR A 27 -26.48 3.27 -14.37
C THR A 27 -27.90 3.50 -13.85
N THR A 28 -28.48 2.55 -13.12
CA THR A 28 -29.89 2.54 -12.71
C THR A 28 -30.11 3.05 -11.28
N GLU A 29 -29.17 2.77 -10.35
CA GLU A 29 -29.24 3.14 -8.92
C GLU A 29 -28.37 4.37 -8.63
N TYR A 30 -28.39 5.37 -9.51
CA TYR A 30 -27.50 6.55 -9.50
C TYR A 30 -27.86 7.61 -8.45
N GLY A 31 -28.70 7.28 -7.47
CA GLY A 31 -29.16 8.21 -6.44
C GLY A 31 -28.02 8.78 -5.59
N ASN A 32 -28.16 10.06 -5.18
CA ASN A 32 -27.25 10.63 -4.19
C ASN A 32 -27.62 10.08 -2.80
N ALA A 33 -26.64 9.47 -2.10
CA ALA A 33 -26.83 8.85 -0.80
C ALA A 33 -27.34 9.80 0.31
N ASP A 34 -27.18 11.13 0.13
CA ASP A 34 -27.66 12.13 1.08
C ASP A 34 -29.15 12.52 0.82
N SER A 35 -29.72 12.07 -0.29
CA SER A 35 -31.10 12.41 -0.65
C SER A 35 -32.13 11.52 0.03
N ARG A 36 -33.27 12.11 0.42
CA ARG A 36 -34.31 11.44 1.21
C ARG A 36 -35.32 10.64 0.39
N TYR A 37 -35.34 10.76 -0.94
CA TYR A 37 -36.22 9.99 -1.84
C TYR A 37 -35.70 8.55 -2.05
N GLY A 38 -36.48 7.71 -2.72
CA GLY A 38 -36.23 6.26 -2.87
C GLY A 38 -34.84 5.90 -3.38
N LEU A 39 -34.40 6.51 -4.53
CA LEU A 39 -33.07 6.27 -5.09
C LEU A 39 -31.93 6.68 -4.13
N GLY A 40 -32.11 7.78 -3.37
CA GLY A 40 -31.13 8.19 -2.38
C GLY A 40 -31.03 7.21 -1.20
N ARG A 41 -32.17 6.71 -0.72
CA ARG A 41 -32.17 5.69 0.36
C ARG A 41 -31.54 4.38 -0.10
N SER A 42 -31.78 3.96 -1.35
CA SER A 42 -31.12 2.78 -1.94
C SER A 42 -29.60 2.96 -1.96
N ALA A 43 -29.12 4.10 -2.46
CA ALA A 43 -27.71 4.43 -2.47
C ALA A 43 -27.08 4.47 -1.07
N ALA A 44 -27.76 5.10 -0.08
CA ALA A 44 -27.31 5.15 1.30
C ALA A 44 -27.20 3.76 1.92
N ALA A 45 -28.20 2.89 1.68
CA ALA A 45 -28.19 1.51 2.16
C ALA A 45 -27.02 0.71 1.58
N ALA A 46 -26.71 0.91 0.28
CA ALA A 46 -25.59 0.26 -0.38
C ALA A 46 -24.23 0.70 0.22
N VAL A 47 -24.06 2.00 0.48
CA VAL A 47 -22.84 2.53 1.14
C VAL A 47 -22.70 1.96 2.56
N LEU A 48 -23.78 1.91 3.32
CA LEU A 48 -23.78 1.35 4.68
C LEU A 48 -23.39 -0.14 4.65
N ALA A 49 -24.04 -0.93 3.80
CA ALA A 49 -23.72 -2.37 3.66
C ALA A 49 -22.26 -2.60 3.22
N ALA A 50 -21.74 -1.77 2.30
CA ALA A 50 -20.34 -1.84 1.90
C ALA A 50 -19.39 -1.50 3.05
N ARG A 51 -19.72 -0.48 3.86
CA ARG A 51 -18.95 -0.08 5.05
C ARG A 51 -18.92 -1.19 6.10
N ASP A 52 -20.07 -1.78 6.42
CA ASP A 52 -20.19 -2.85 7.40
C ASP A 52 -19.40 -4.10 6.95
N LYS A 53 -19.52 -4.45 5.66
CA LYS A 53 -18.76 -5.56 5.08
C LYS A 53 -17.26 -5.33 5.14
N LEU A 54 -16.77 -4.15 4.75
CA LEU A 54 -15.35 -3.81 4.84
C LEU A 54 -14.86 -3.86 6.28
N SER A 55 -15.61 -3.28 7.22
CA SER A 55 -15.27 -3.32 8.64
C SER A 55 -15.18 -4.74 9.18
N ALA A 56 -16.10 -5.62 8.79
CA ALA A 56 -16.06 -7.04 9.19
C ALA A 56 -14.83 -7.77 8.61
N LEU A 57 -14.50 -7.52 7.33
CA LEU A 57 -13.38 -8.18 6.64
C LEU A 57 -11.99 -7.79 7.18
N ILE A 58 -11.88 -6.65 7.85
CA ILE A 58 -10.63 -6.17 8.44
C ILE A 58 -10.59 -6.28 9.97
N GLY A 59 -11.53 -7.01 10.59
CA GLY A 59 -11.62 -7.08 12.06
C GLY A 59 -11.91 -5.72 12.71
N GLY A 60 -12.53 -4.80 11.98
CA GLY A 60 -12.70 -3.38 12.35
C GLY A 60 -13.86 -3.06 13.27
N GLY A 61 -14.49 -4.06 13.93
CA GLY A 61 -15.68 -3.87 14.78
C GLY A 61 -15.50 -2.92 15.98
N GLY A 62 -14.25 -2.60 16.34
CA GLY A 62 -13.91 -1.65 17.41
C GLY A 62 -13.77 -0.19 16.95
N GLY A 63 -14.12 0.15 15.72
CA GLY A 63 -13.90 1.48 15.15
C GLY A 63 -14.92 1.93 14.12
N ASN A 64 -14.57 2.97 13.38
CA ASN A 64 -15.35 3.52 12.28
C ASN A 64 -14.52 3.51 10.99
N LEU A 65 -15.15 3.13 9.89
CA LEU A 65 -14.53 3.17 8.56
C LEU A 65 -15.11 4.36 7.77
N TYR A 66 -14.25 5.12 7.13
CA TYR A 66 -14.58 6.28 6.30
C TYR A 66 -14.08 6.05 4.88
N PHE A 67 -14.91 6.34 3.88
CA PHE A 67 -14.48 6.27 2.48
C PHE A 67 -13.67 7.50 2.07
N THR A 68 -12.60 7.24 1.32
CA THR A 68 -11.72 8.26 0.73
C THR A 68 -11.59 8.02 -0.77
N SER A 69 -10.94 8.92 -1.50
CA SER A 69 -10.69 8.72 -2.93
C SER A 69 -9.54 7.75 -3.23
N CYS A 70 -8.64 7.52 -2.27
CA CYS A 70 -7.48 6.64 -2.42
C CYS A 70 -6.75 6.46 -1.08
N GLY A 71 -5.78 5.54 -1.05
CA GLY A 71 -4.91 5.36 0.12
C GLY A 71 -4.12 6.61 0.48
N SER A 72 -3.68 7.41 -0.50
CA SER A 72 -2.94 8.66 -0.23
C SER A 72 -3.79 9.71 0.48
N GLU A 73 -5.09 9.82 0.17
CA GLU A 73 -6.02 10.66 0.93
C GLU A 73 -6.19 10.14 2.35
N ALA A 74 -6.38 8.83 2.52
CA ALA A 74 -6.51 8.20 3.83
C ALA A 74 -5.27 8.43 4.71
N ASN A 75 -4.07 8.24 4.16
CA ASN A 75 -2.80 8.49 4.83
C ASN A 75 -2.63 9.96 5.25
N SER A 76 -2.86 10.88 4.31
CA SER A 76 -2.73 12.32 4.54
C SER A 76 -3.76 12.81 5.56
N TRP A 77 -5.00 12.30 5.48
CA TRP A 77 -6.05 12.66 6.44
C TRP A 77 -5.73 12.14 7.84
N ALA A 78 -5.34 10.87 7.97
CA ALA A 78 -4.97 10.30 9.25
C ALA A 78 -3.88 11.12 9.95
N LEU A 79 -2.77 11.41 9.25
CA LEU A 79 -1.66 12.14 9.84
C LEU A 79 -2.05 13.60 10.17
N LYS A 80 -2.53 14.34 9.17
CA LYS A 80 -2.86 15.77 9.35
C LYS A 80 -4.01 15.97 10.34
N GLY A 81 -5.05 15.13 10.25
CA GLY A 81 -6.22 15.23 11.12
C GLY A 81 -5.91 14.88 12.58
N VAL A 82 -5.11 13.84 12.83
CA VAL A 82 -4.68 13.49 14.21
C VAL A 82 -3.75 14.56 14.77
N CYS A 83 -2.79 15.04 13.98
CA CYS A 83 -1.90 16.13 14.42
C CYS A 83 -2.68 17.42 14.71
N ALA A 84 -3.64 17.79 13.88
CA ALA A 84 -4.48 18.97 14.08
C ALA A 84 -5.34 18.85 15.37
N ALA A 85 -5.91 17.67 15.63
CA ALA A 85 -6.66 17.40 16.85
C ALA A 85 -5.79 17.43 18.12
N ASN A 86 -4.46 17.31 17.98
CA ASN A 86 -3.47 17.33 19.06
C ASN A 86 -2.55 18.55 19.00
N ILE A 87 -2.96 19.63 18.36
CA ILE A 87 -2.12 20.83 18.11
C ILE A 87 -1.54 21.47 19.39
N ASN A 88 -2.25 21.33 20.52
CA ASN A 88 -1.82 21.83 21.81
C ASN A 88 -1.06 20.79 22.68
N GLY A 89 -0.84 19.59 22.16
CA GLY A 89 -0.15 18.50 22.82
C GLY A 89 1.28 18.31 22.33
N THR A 90 1.73 17.06 22.36
CA THR A 90 3.05 16.65 21.83
C THR A 90 3.11 16.87 20.33
N ARG A 91 4.13 17.59 19.84
CA ARG A 91 4.31 17.91 18.41
C ARG A 91 5.40 17.07 17.76
N ARG A 92 5.47 15.79 18.09
CA ARG A 92 6.39 14.85 17.45
C ARG A 92 5.62 13.84 16.61
N ILE A 93 6.08 13.66 15.38
CA ILE A 93 5.65 12.63 14.44
C ILE A 93 6.80 11.64 14.28
N VAL A 94 6.53 10.36 14.43
CA VAL A 94 7.50 9.28 14.20
C VAL A 94 7.03 8.47 13.00
N LEU A 95 7.82 8.41 11.93
CA LEU A 95 7.51 7.61 10.75
C LEU A 95 8.64 6.63 10.45
N SER A 96 8.28 5.49 9.87
CA SER A 96 9.33 4.68 9.26
C SER A 96 9.90 5.41 8.03
N ALA A 97 11.20 5.25 7.79
CA ALA A 97 11.86 5.85 6.63
C ALA A 97 11.50 5.16 5.30
N ILE A 98 10.66 4.12 5.36
CA ILE A 98 10.19 3.34 4.21
C ILE A 98 8.70 3.53 3.93
N GLU A 99 8.08 4.57 4.50
CA GLU A 99 6.68 4.89 4.27
C GLU A 99 6.42 5.33 2.83
N HIS A 100 5.16 5.16 2.41
CA HIS A 100 4.71 5.74 1.14
C HIS A 100 4.85 7.27 1.17
N PRO A 101 5.24 7.92 0.06
CA PRO A 101 5.43 9.38 -0.01
C PRO A 101 4.24 10.20 0.53
N SER A 102 3.01 9.68 0.50
CA SER A 102 1.84 10.38 1.03
C SER A 102 1.91 10.64 2.54
N LEU A 103 2.55 9.75 3.34
CA LEU A 103 2.77 9.98 4.76
C LEU A 103 3.98 10.91 5.00
N ILE A 104 5.08 10.69 4.28
CA ILE A 104 6.28 11.54 4.42
C ILE A 104 5.95 12.99 4.10
N ARG A 105 5.27 13.23 2.95
CA ARG A 105 4.88 14.60 2.55
C ARG A 105 3.85 15.21 3.49
N ALA A 106 2.88 14.41 3.96
CA ALA A 106 1.93 14.91 4.96
C ALA A 106 2.63 15.35 6.26
N ALA A 107 3.69 14.66 6.68
CA ALA A 107 4.48 15.05 7.85
C ALA A 107 5.32 16.32 7.58
N GLU A 108 5.88 16.46 6.38
CA GLU A 108 6.57 17.69 5.96
C GLU A 108 5.61 18.91 6.02
N ASP A 109 4.37 18.76 5.58
CA ASP A 109 3.36 19.82 5.64
C ASP A 109 3.05 20.24 7.10
N MET A 110 3.12 19.32 8.05
CA MET A 110 2.88 19.62 9.46
C MET A 110 4.02 20.38 10.14
N ALA A 111 5.20 20.47 9.52
CA ALA A 111 6.31 21.27 10.04
C ALA A 111 5.96 22.75 10.21
N VAL A 112 5.10 23.31 9.33
CA VAL A 112 4.60 24.69 9.43
C VAL A 112 3.85 24.94 10.75
N PHE A 113 3.25 23.90 11.33
CA PHE A 113 2.54 23.94 12.61
C PHE A 113 3.46 23.57 13.80
N GLY A 114 4.77 23.47 13.58
CA GLY A 114 5.76 23.19 14.61
C GLY A 114 5.88 21.69 14.99
N PHE A 115 5.41 20.78 14.15
CA PHE A 115 5.64 19.36 14.35
C PHE A 115 7.05 18.97 13.88
N GLU A 116 7.77 18.23 14.73
CA GLU A 116 9.05 17.60 14.41
C GLU A 116 8.82 16.18 13.89
N THR A 117 9.42 15.84 12.76
CA THR A 117 9.35 14.48 12.21
C THR A 117 10.64 13.73 12.44
N VAL A 118 10.54 12.58 13.10
CA VAL A 118 11.64 11.63 13.33
C VAL A 118 11.45 10.41 12.42
N LEU A 119 12.43 10.15 11.56
CA LEU A 119 12.41 8.98 10.67
C LEU A 119 13.18 7.81 11.29
N VAL A 120 12.49 6.67 11.43
CA VAL A 120 13.07 5.41 11.91
C VAL A 120 13.53 4.57 10.72
N ARG A 121 14.83 4.33 10.61
CA ARG A 121 15.38 3.48 9.56
C ARG A 121 15.11 2.00 9.84
N PRO A 122 14.78 1.22 8.81
CA PRO A 122 14.76 -0.24 8.92
C PRO A 122 16.19 -0.80 8.97
N ASP A 123 16.32 -2.09 9.25
CA ASP A 123 17.55 -2.83 9.00
C ASP A 123 17.74 -3.14 7.49
N SER A 124 18.82 -3.86 7.15
CA SER A 124 19.14 -4.26 5.77
C SER A 124 18.11 -5.25 5.17
N SER A 125 17.30 -5.89 6.00
CA SER A 125 16.18 -6.75 5.59
C SER A 125 14.91 -5.95 5.26
N GLY A 126 14.88 -4.64 5.57
CA GLY A 126 13.73 -3.77 5.39
C GLY A 126 12.74 -3.81 6.55
N ILE A 127 13.16 -4.32 7.72
CA ILE A 127 12.33 -4.46 8.91
C ILE A 127 12.62 -3.34 9.92
N VAL A 128 11.57 -2.68 10.37
CA VAL A 128 11.64 -1.62 11.40
C VAL A 128 11.56 -2.24 12.78
N SER A 129 12.59 -2.02 13.59
CA SER A 129 12.64 -2.54 14.95
C SER A 129 11.66 -1.82 15.88
N PRO A 130 10.80 -2.52 16.66
CA PRO A 130 9.96 -1.91 17.69
C PRO A 130 10.76 -1.11 18.70
N LEU A 131 11.98 -1.56 19.05
CA LEU A 131 12.87 -0.84 19.97
C LEU A 131 13.33 0.49 19.37
N SER A 132 13.58 0.56 18.08
CA SER A 132 13.94 1.80 17.39
C SER A 132 12.76 2.79 17.38
N VAL A 133 11.54 2.29 17.19
CA VAL A 133 10.31 3.10 17.32
C VAL A 133 10.16 3.63 18.73
N LYS A 134 10.34 2.79 19.78
CA LYS A 134 10.30 3.21 21.18
C LYS A 134 11.29 4.35 21.47
N LYS A 135 12.52 4.23 20.98
CA LYS A 135 13.55 5.28 21.11
C LYS A 135 13.15 6.58 20.41
N ALA A 136 12.54 6.48 19.22
CA ALA A 136 12.11 7.65 18.45
C ALA A 136 10.92 8.38 19.10
N ILE A 137 9.99 7.65 19.73
CA ILE A 137 8.90 8.23 20.52
C ILE A 137 9.47 9.05 21.69
N GLY A 138 10.49 8.52 22.40
CA GLY A 138 11.14 9.24 23.52
C GLY A 138 10.14 9.67 24.57
N GLY A 139 10.02 10.99 24.78
CA GLY A 139 9.09 11.60 25.77
C GLY A 139 7.64 11.71 25.29
N GLY A 140 7.29 11.17 24.11
CA GLY A 140 5.94 11.16 23.55
C GLY A 140 5.91 11.49 22.05
N ALA A 141 4.86 11.03 21.37
CA ALA A 141 4.58 11.37 19.99
C ALA A 141 3.07 11.54 19.79
N ALA A 142 2.67 12.50 18.96
CA ALA A 142 1.27 12.68 18.57
C ALA A 142 0.83 11.60 17.56
N PHE A 143 1.77 11.17 16.69
CA PHE A 143 1.51 10.24 15.63
C PHE A 143 2.73 9.34 15.39
N VAL A 144 2.49 8.05 15.26
CA VAL A 144 3.50 7.05 14.83
C VAL A 144 2.95 6.36 13.60
N GLY A 145 3.71 6.35 12.51
CA GLY A 145 3.33 5.68 11.26
C GLY A 145 4.37 4.64 10.85
N VAL A 146 3.94 3.38 10.79
CA VAL A 146 4.73 2.28 10.20
C VAL A 146 3.79 1.42 9.37
N MET A 147 4.06 1.34 8.06
CA MET A 147 3.25 0.55 7.12
C MET A 147 3.32 -0.95 7.44
N TYR A 148 2.29 -1.71 7.09
CA TYR A 148 2.31 -3.15 7.33
C TYR A 148 3.21 -3.88 6.33
N VAL A 149 3.10 -3.53 5.04
CA VAL A 149 3.87 -4.16 3.97
C VAL A 149 4.50 -3.08 3.11
N ASN A 150 5.81 -3.16 2.93
CA ASN A 150 6.50 -2.21 2.05
C ASN A 150 6.23 -2.53 0.57
N ASN A 151 5.83 -1.53 -0.19
CA ASN A 151 5.44 -1.67 -1.60
C ASN A 151 6.62 -1.93 -2.55
N GLU A 152 7.85 -1.66 -2.15
CA GLU A 152 9.03 -1.88 -2.98
C GLU A 152 9.67 -3.23 -2.73
N THR A 153 9.85 -3.60 -1.47
CA THR A 153 10.55 -4.84 -1.07
C THR A 153 9.60 -5.98 -0.71
N GLY A 154 8.34 -5.67 -0.43
CA GLY A 154 7.38 -6.65 0.07
C GLY A 154 7.58 -7.02 1.55
N ALA A 155 8.51 -6.39 2.25
CA ALA A 155 8.82 -6.70 3.65
C ALA A 155 7.61 -6.46 4.57
N ILE A 156 7.31 -7.45 5.42
CA ILE A 156 6.19 -7.43 6.39
C ILE A 156 6.72 -6.92 7.72
N GLN A 157 6.14 -5.84 8.23
CA GLN A 157 6.57 -5.19 9.48
C GLN A 157 5.95 -5.85 10.71
N PRO A 158 6.60 -5.79 11.89
CA PRO A 158 6.10 -6.33 13.16
C PRO A 158 5.09 -5.38 13.79
N VAL A 159 3.90 -5.25 13.17
CA VAL A 159 2.90 -4.21 13.50
C VAL A 159 2.32 -4.35 14.91
N GLU A 160 2.13 -5.58 15.41
CA GLU A 160 1.59 -5.83 16.74
C GLU A 160 2.57 -5.38 17.84
N GLU A 161 3.86 -5.70 17.67
CA GLU A 161 4.91 -5.30 18.59
C GLU A 161 5.11 -3.78 18.59
N ILE A 162 5.01 -3.14 17.42
CA ILE A 162 5.07 -1.70 17.26
C ILE A 162 3.86 -1.05 17.94
N TYR A 163 2.65 -1.59 17.74
CA TYR A 163 1.46 -1.10 18.39
C TYR A 163 1.55 -1.17 19.91
N ASN A 164 2.08 -2.26 20.47
CA ASN A 164 2.28 -2.39 21.90
C ASN A 164 3.19 -1.28 22.46
N VAL A 165 4.28 -0.99 21.76
CA VAL A 165 5.20 0.11 22.09
C VAL A 165 4.48 1.47 22.05
N CYS A 166 3.68 1.73 21.02
CA CYS A 166 2.93 2.99 20.90
C CYS A 166 1.88 3.14 21.99
N ARG A 167 1.16 2.06 22.31
CA ARG A 167 0.14 2.04 23.36
C ARG A 167 0.74 2.31 24.76
N GLU A 168 1.89 1.71 25.07
CA GLU A 168 2.62 1.99 26.32
C GLU A 168 3.01 3.46 26.45
N ALA A 169 3.35 4.09 25.32
CA ALA A 169 3.74 5.50 25.26
C ALA A 169 2.56 6.48 25.13
N GLY A 170 1.32 6.00 24.99
CA GLY A 170 0.15 6.83 24.74
C GLY A 170 0.16 7.53 23.37
N ALA A 171 0.93 7.03 22.42
CA ALA A 171 1.06 7.57 21.06
C ALA A 171 0.05 6.94 20.11
N PHE A 172 -0.56 7.72 19.22
CA PHE A 172 -1.45 7.22 18.17
C PHE A 172 -0.65 6.45 17.13
N TYR A 173 -0.97 5.16 16.93
CA TYR A 173 -0.34 4.34 15.92
C TYR A 173 -1.22 4.20 14.67
N PHE A 174 -0.67 4.60 13.56
CA PHE A 174 -1.27 4.46 12.22
C PHE A 174 -0.51 3.44 11.37
N CYS A 175 -1.25 2.56 10.70
CA CYS A 175 -0.69 1.53 9.84
C CYS A 175 -1.23 1.66 8.40
N ASP A 176 -0.36 1.97 7.44
CA ASP A 176 -0.70 1.86 6.01
C ASP A 176 -0.79 0.38 5.64
N CYS A 177 -2.01 -0.13 5.43
CA CYS A 177 -2.31 -1.51 5.05
C CYS A 177 -2.61 -1.67 3.56
N VAL A 178 -2.32 -0.67 2.74
CA VAL A 178 -2.62 -0.64 1.30
C VAL A 178 -2.03 -1.85 0.56
N GLN A 179 -0.83 -2.28 0.91
CA GLN A 179 -0.18 -3.46 0.30
C GLN A 179 -0.46 -4.77 1.05
N ALA A 180 -1.05 -4.72 2.24
CA ALA A 180 -1.38 -5.89 3.04
C ALA A 180 -2.78 -6.43 2.73
N ALA A 181 -3.74 -5.53 2.48
CA ALA A 181 -5.13 -5.87 2.22
C ALA A 181 -5.28 -6.86 1.05
N GLY A 182 -5.98 -7.96 1.30
CA GLY A 182 -6.17 -9.03 0.32
C GLY A 182 -4.98 -9.98 0.12
N SER A 183 -3.82 -9.69 0.75
CA SER A 183 -2.62 -10.55 0.72
C SER A 183 -2.28 -11.12 2.09
N LEU A 184 -2.65 -10.43 3.17
CA LEU A 184 -2.50 -10.87 4.55
C LEU A 184 -3.83 -10.77 5.28
N PRO A 185 -4.09 -11.62 6.30
CA PRO A 185 -5.19 -11.41 7.21
C PRO A 185 -5.03 -10.05 7.91
N LEU A 186 -6.12 -9.28 7.97
CA LEU A 186 -6.14 -7.99 8.67
C LEU A 186 -7.04 -8.06 9.90
N GLU A 187 -6.46 -7.64 11.03
CA GLU A 187 -7.17 -7.45 12.30
C GLU A 187 -6.85 -6.05 12.80
N CYS A 188 -7.69 -5.06 12.53
CA CYS A 188 -7.42 -3.66 12.85
C CYS A 188 -7.17 -3.36 14.36
N THR A 189 -7.30 -4.38 15.22
CA THR A 189 -6.99 -4.28 16.65
C THR A 189 -5.51 -3.97 16.95
N PHE A 190 -4.63 -4.16 15.96
CA PHE A 190 -3.20 -3.82 16.08
C PHE A 190 -2.85 -2.35 15.76
N ALA A 191 -3.85 -1.47 15.58
CA ALA A 191 -3.60 -0.06 15.27
C ALA A 191 -4.72 0.84 15.81
N ASP A 192 -4.48 2.15 15.86
CA ASP A 192 -5.49 3.17 16.14
C ASP A 192 -6.08 3.75 14.84
N GLY A 193 -5.38 3.58 13.72
CA GLY A 193 -5.85 3.93 12.39
C GLY A 193 -5.21 3.07 11.31
N VAL A 194 -5.99 2.76 10.25
CA VAL A 194 -5.58 1.91 9.12
C VAL A 194 -6.06 2.52 7.82
N SER A 195 -5.21 2.53 6.79
CA SER A 195 -5.59 2.92 5.42
C SER A 195 -5.67 1.74 4.47
N LEU A 196 -6.58 1.84 3.51
CA LEU A 196 -6.81 0.86 2.45
C LEU A 196 -6.97 1.56 1.09
N SER A 197 -6.68 0.84 -0.01
CA SER A 197 -6.88 1.35 -1.37
C SER A 197 -7.34 0.22 -2.29
N ALA A 198 -8.55 0.34 -2.86
CA ALA A 198 -9.22 -0.75 -3.55
C ALA A 198 -8.44 -1.32 -4.73
N HIS A 199 -7.75 -0.46 -5.49
CA HIS A 199 -7.02 -0.88 -6.68
C HIS A 199 -5.77 -1.74 -6.41
N LYS A 200 -5.43 -2.02 -5.17
CA LYS A 200 -4.34 -2.94 -4.80
C LYS A 200 -4.82 -4.38 -4.60
N PHE A 201 -6.13 -4.58 -4.50
CA PHE A 201 -6.76 -5.90 -4.35
C PHE A 201 -7.89 -6.12 -5.36
N TYR A 202 -7.65 -5.73 -6.63
CA TYR A 202 -8.54 -5.93 -7.77
C TYR A 202 -9.86 -5.16 -7.71
N GLY A 203 -9.90 -4.10 -6.91
CA GLY A 203 -10.98 -3.14 -6.85
C GLY A 203 -10.79 -1.94 -7.78
N PRO A 204 -11.76 -1.01 -7.82
CA PRO A 204 -11.67 0.18 -8.66
C PRO A 204 -10.62 1.16 -8.17
N LYS A 205 -10.03 1.92 -9.11
CA LYS A 205 -9.29 3.15 -8.80
C LYS A 205 -10.28 4.22 -8.34
N GLY A 206 -9.80 5.21 -7.59
CA GLY A 206 -10.64 6.33 -7.16
C GLY A 206 -11.43 6.07 -5.87
N VAL A 207 -11.15 4.99 -5.15
CA VAL A 207 -11.70 4.71 -3.82
C VAL A 207 -10.66 4.06 -2.90
N GLY A 208 -10.66 4.55 -1.66
CA GLY A 208 -9.91 4.01 -0.53
C GLY A 208 -10.74 4.10 0.74
N ALA A 209 -10.15 3.72 1.85
CA ALA A 209 -10.79 3.84 3.16
C ALA A 209 -9.78 4.17 4.25
N LEU A 210 -10.27 4.92 5.25
CA LEU A 210 -9.62 5.15 6.52
C LEU A 210 -10.46 4.49 7.59
N TRP A 211 -9.90 3.52 8.30
CA TRP A 211 -10.49 3.00 9.53
C TRP A 211 -9.83 3.65 10.74
N LEU A 212 -10.62 4.06 11.71
CA LEU A 212 -10.16 4.64 12.97
C LEU A 212 -10.79 3.93 14.14
N LYS A 213 -9.99 3.60 15.13
CA LYS A 213 -10.45 3.04 16.40
C LYS A 213 -11.43 3.98 17.09
N ARG A 214 -12.44 3.42 17.75
CA ARG A 214 -13.44 4.21 18.47
C ARG A 214 -12.79 5.11 19.52
N GLY A 215 -13.14 6.40 19.50
CA GLY A 215 -12.57 7.41 20.38
C GLY A 215 -11.31 8.09 19.84
N ALA A 216 -10.76 7.66 18.70
CA ALA A 216 -9.70 8.39 18.04
C ALA A 216 -10.16 9.80 17.67
N ARG A 217 -9.33 10.81 18.02
CA ARG A 217 -9.60 12.22 17.67
C ARG A 217 -8.97 12.56 16.36
N ILE A 218 -9.76 13.05 15.44
CA ILE A 218 -9.31 13.46 14.11
C ILE A 218 -10.07 14.71 13.65
N GLU A 219 -9.33 15.67 13.09
CA GLU A 219 -9.94 16.80 12.37
C GLU A 219 -10.22 16.42 10.90
N ARG A 220 -11.21 17.08 10.30
CA ARG A 220 -11.56 16.91 8.90
C ARG A 220 -10.42 17.37 7.97
N LEU A 221 -10.20 16.64 6.90
CA LEU A 221 -9.28 17.07 5.83
C LEU A 221 -10.03 17.84 4.73
N VAL A 222 -11.18 17.31 4.32
CA VAL A 222 -12.01 17.91 3.24
C VAL A 222 -13.26 18.50 3.85
N SER A 223 -13.39 19.83 3.81
CA SER A 223 -14.58 20.54 4.26
C SER A 223 -15.72 20.38 3.25
N GLY A 224 -16.96 20.23 3.73
CA GLY A 224 -18.13 20.03 2.88
C GLY A 224 -19.40 19.77 3.66
N GLY A 225 -20.28 18.94 3.11
CA GLY A 225 -21.53 18.50 3.74
C GLY A 225 -21.34 17.51 4.88
N GLN A 226 -22.42 16.78 5.20
CA GLN A 226 -22.44 15.81 6.31
C GLN A 226 -21.94 14.41 5.92
N GLN A 227 -21.36 14.25 4.72
CA GLN A 227 -20.80 12.99 4.28
C GLN A 227 -19.74 12.50 5.28
N GLU A 228 -19.63 11.18 5.42
CA GLU A 228 -18.72 10.54 6.37
C GLU A 228 -18.80 11.13 7.79
N GLY A 229 -20.02 11.42 8.25
CA GLY A 229 -20.26 12.00 9.58
C GLY A 229 -19.79 13.46 9.72
N GLY A 230 -19.70 14.20 8.60
CA GLY A 230 -19.19 15.59 8.54
C GLY A 230 -17.66 15.69 8.57
N LEU A 231 -16.96 14.56 8.56
CA LEU A 231 -15.49 14.51 8.63
C LEU A 231 -14.82 14.51 7.26
N ARG A 232 -15.55 14.08 6.21
CA ARG A 232 -15.03 14.08 4.84
C ARG A 232 -16.13 14.47 3.86
N GLY A 233 -16.13 15.75 3.43
CA GLY A 233 -17.09 16.28 2.49
C GLY A 233 -16.91 15.76 1.06
N GLY A 234 -17.97 15.88 0.27
CA GLY A 234 -18.04 15.48 -1.12
C GLY A 234 -19.01 14.32 -1.36
N THR A 235 -19.73 14.37 -2.47
CA THR A 235 -20.71 13.35 -2.84
C THR A 235 -20.09 11.96 -2.82
N THR A 236 -20.75 11.03 -2.14
CA THR A 236 -20.22 9.66 -1.96
C THR A 236 -20.20 8.92 -3.29
N PHE A 237 -19.06 8.33 -3.62
CA PHE A 237 -18.89 7.45 -4.79
C PHE A 237 -19.45 6.06 -4.47
N VAL A 238 -20.79 5.90 -4.58
CA VAL A 238 -21.52 4.68 -4.18
C VAL A 238 -20.97 3.45 -4.88
N ALA A 239 -20.83 3.50 -6.21
CA ALA A 239 -20.27 2.40 -7.00
C ALA A 239 -18.86 2.00 -6.53
N GLY A 240 -18.02 2.98 -6.17
CA GLY A 240 -16.68 2.73 -5.65
C GLY A 240 -16.71 2.04 -4.30
N ALA A 241 -17.57 2.47 -3.38
CA ALA A 241 -17.73 1.86 -2.06
C ALA A 241 -18.16 0.38 -2.18
N VAL A 242 -19.17 0.10 -3.00
CA VAL A 242 -19.65 -1.26 -3.30
C VAL A 242 -18.55 -2.10 -3.96
N GLY A 243 -17.86 -1.53 -4.95
CA GLY A 243 -16.75 -2.19 -5.65
C GLY A 243 -15.58 -2.52 -4.72
N MET A 244 -15.22 -1.60 -3.81
CA MET A 244 -14.17 -1.85 -2.82
C MET A 244 -14.51 -3.00 -1.88
N ALA A 245 -15.77 -3.03 -1.38
CA ALA A 245 -16.23 -4.10 -0.50
C ALA A 245 -16.26 -5.46 -1.21
N ALA A 246 -16.78 -5.52 -2.44
CA ALA A 246 -16.79 -6.72 -3.25
C ALA A 246 -15.37 -7.23 -3.55
N ALA A 247 -14.44 -6.32 -3.88
CA ALA A 247 -13.06 -6.67 -4.17
C ALA A 247 -12.34 -7.27 -2.96
N LEU A 248 -12.48 -6.66 -1.77
CA LEU A 248 -11.85 -7.18 -0.55
C LEU A 248 -12.45 -8.53 -0.13
N GLU A 249 -13.78 -8.70 -0.24
CA GLU A 249 -14.44 -9.98 0.02
C GLU A 249 -13.88 -11.11 -0.85
N LEU A 250 -13.76 -10.86 -2.16
CA LEU A 250 -13.16 -11.81 -3.11
C LEU A 250 -11.70 -12.11 -2.77
N ALA A 251 -10.93 -11.08 -2.44
CA ALA A 251 -9.51 -11.22 -2.09
C ALA A 251 -9.33 -12.04 -0.80
N CYS A 252 -10.11 -11.75 0.24
CA CYS A 252 -10.06 -12.51 1.50
C CYS A 252 -10.52 -13.96 1.32
N ARG A 253 -11.63 -14.20 0.60
CA ARG A 253 -12.13 -15.54 0.33
C ARG A 253 -11.12 -16.43 -0.39
N ASP A 254 -10.43 -15.88 -1.37
CA ASP A 254 -9.51 -16.62 -2.24
C ASP A 254 -8.04 -16.48 -1.82
N MET A 255 -7.75 -15.87 -0.66
CA MET A 255 -6.41 -15.43 -0.23
C MET A 255 -5.38 -16.56 -0.21
N GLU A 256 -5.69 -17.67 0.46
CA GLU A 256 -4.74 -18.78 0.62
C GLU A 256 -4.38 -19.41 -0.74
N ARG A 257 -5.38 -19.68 -1.57
CA ARG A 257 -5.19 -20.20 -2.93
C ARG A 257 -4.34 -19.27 -3.78
N ASN A 258 -4.68 -17.96 -3.78
CA ASN A 258 -3.96 -16.96 -4.57
C ASN A 258 -2.53 -16.78 -4.07
N ASN A 259 -2.34 -16.70 -2.76
CA ASN A 259 -1.01 -16.56 -2.15
C ASN A 259 -0.11 -17.77 -2.46
N SER A 260 -0.63 -18.99 -2.40
CA SER A 260 0.11 -20.20 -2.76
C SER A 260 0.54 -20.20 -4.21
N HIS A 261 -0.37 -19.87 -5.13
CA HIS A 261 -0.10 -19.75 -6.56
C HIS A 261 0.95 -18.67 -6.85
N ILE A 262 0.73 -17.46 -6.35
CA ILE A 262 1.61 -16.30 -6.56
C ILE A 262 3.00 -16.55 -5.99
N ARG A 263 3.10 -17.15 -4.81
CA ARG A 263 4.38 -17.54 -4.19
C ARG A 263 5.16 -18.50 -5.07
N ALA A 264 4.51 -19.54 -5.59
CA ALA A 264 5.16 -20.51 -6.46
C ALA A 264 5.71 -19.86 -7.75
N LEU A 265 4.96 -18.93 -8.34
CA LEU A 265 5.40 -18.16 -9.51
C LEU A 265 6.58 -17.25 -9.19
N ARG A 266 6.51 -16.49 -8.10
CA ARG A 266 7.57 -15.60 -7.64
C ARG A 266 8.85 -16.38 -7.34
N ASP A 267 8.76 -17.49 -6.61
CA ASP A 267 9.92 -18.29 -6.21
C ASP A 267 10.59 -18.92 -7.43
N SER A 268 9.82 -19.44 -8.38
CA SER A 268 10.33 -19.94 -9.66
C SER A 268 11.05 -18.85 -10.46
N PHE A 269 10.47 -17.64 -10.53
CA PHE A 269 11.09 -16.50 -11.19
C PHE A 269 12.40 -16.10 -10.53
N VAL A 270 12.40 -15.94 -9.21
CA VAL A 270 13.60 -15.56 -8.44
C VAL A 270 14.70 -16.60 -8.63
N ALA A 271 14.40 -17.88 -8.48
CA ALA A 271 15.39 -18.95 -8.68
C ALA A 271 15.99 -18.92 -10.09
N GLY A 272 15.14 -18.77 -11.13
CA GLY A 272 15.60 -18.70 -12.52
C GLY A 272 16.48 -17.47 -12.80
N VAL A 273 16.08 -16.28 -12.33
CA VAL A 273 16.87 -15.05 -12.52
C VAL A 273 18.20 -15.12 -11.77
N LEU A 274 18.20 -15.57 -10.50
CA LEU A 274 19.44 -15.65 -9.71
C LEU A 274 20.42 -16.68 -10.27
N SER A 275 19.93 -17.80 -10.84
CA SER A 275 20.75 -18.78 -11.54
C SER A 275 21.30 -18.26 -12.88
N GLY A 276 20.47 -17.52 -13.64
CA GLY A 276 20.83 -17.05 -14.98
C GLY A 276 21.62 -15.75 -15.03
N VAL A 277 21.65 -14.98 -13.93
CA VAL A 277 22.33 -13.67 -13.86
C VAL A 277 23.35 -13.67 -12.70
N PRO A 278 24.64 -13.89 -12.98
CA PRO A 278 25.69 -13.86 -11.94
C PRO A 278 25.71 -12.54 -11.18
N GLY A 279 25.71 -12.63 -9.84
CA GLY A 279 25.74 -11.49 -8.94
C GLY A 279 24.38 -10.82 -8.69
N ALA A 280 23.30 -11.24 -9.34
CA ALA A 280 21.95 -10.80 -8.99
C ALA A 280 21.59 -11.28 -7.59
N ARG A 281 20.84 -10.46 -6.84
CA ARG A 281 20.39 -10.82 -5.49
C ARG A 281 19.03 -10.23 -5.16
N LEU A 282 18.23 -11.01 -4.44
CA LEU A 282 16.95 -10.55 -3.91
C LEU A 282 17.20 -9.54 -2.78
N VAL A 283 16.49 -8.40 -2.80
CA VAL A 283 16.61 -7.33 -1.81
C VAL A 283 15.53 -7.47 -0.76
N GLY A 284 15.87 -7.28 0.51
CA GLY A 284 14.97 -7.38 1.66
C GLY A 284 14.89 -8.81 2.23
N ASP A 285 14.03 -8.99 3.25
CA ASP A 285 13.85 -10.26 3.95
C ASP A 285 13.31 -11.36 3.02
N ASN A 286 13.84 -12.58 3.15
CA ASN A 286 13.41 -13.72 2.32
C ASN A 286 12.18 -14.45 2.89
N VAL A 287 11.93 -14.33 4.20
CA VAL A 287 10.86 -15.02 4.93
C VAL A 287 9.69 -14.10 5.22
N ARG A 288 9.98 -12.92 5.83
CA ARG A 288 8.98 -11.91 6.18
C ARG A 288 8.63 -11.05 4.96
N ARG A 289 8.07 -11.69 3.93
CA ARG A 289 7.75 -11.06 2.65
C ARG A 289 6.39 -11.53 2.14
N VAL A 290 5.62 -10.60 1.58
CA VAL A 290 4.39 -10.97 0.87
C VAL A 290 4.69 -11.86 -0.35
N PRO A 291 3.78 -12.78 -0.70
CA PRO A 291 4.00 -13.73 -1.79
C PRO A 291 4.31 -13.06 -3.13
N SER A 292 3.72 -11.90 -3.39
CA SER A 292 3.71 -11.27 -4.71
C SER A 292 4.99 -10.54 -5.10
N ASN A 293 5.87 -10.19 -4.15
CA ASN A 293 6.95 -9.24 -4.41
C ASN A 293 8.32 -9.91 -4.57
N ALA A 294 9.06 -9.49 -5.60
CA ALA A 294 10.49 -9.75 -5.78
C ALA A 294 11.19 -8.45 -6.22
N ASN A 295 11.95 -7.82 -5.33
CA ASN A 295 12.84 -6.73 -5.68
C ASN A 295 14.24 -7.33 -5.87
N ILE A 296 14.78 -7.24 -7.11
CA ILE A 296 16.07 -7.87 -7.46
C ILE A 296 17.05 -6.79 -7.87
N MET A 297 18.24 -6.83 -7.26
CA MET A 297 19.37 -5.99 -7.60
C MET A 297 20.24 -6.67 -8.66
N PHE A 298 20.64 -5.92 -9.68
CA PHE A 298 21.45 -6.34 -10.81
C PHE A 298 22.75 -5.53 -10.87
N PRO A 299 23.81 -5.92 -10.14
CA PRO A 299 25.06 -5.15 -10.08
C PRO A 299 25.63 -4.88 -11.47
N GLY A 300 26.08 -3.63 -11.68
CA GLY A 300 26.61 -3.17 -12.96
C GLY A 300 25.58 -2.86 -14.05
N CYS A 301 24.26 -2.95 -13.72
CA CYS A 301 23.19 -2.59 -14.64
C CYS A 301 22.27 -1.53 -14.00
N ARG A 302 21.90 -0.51 -14.74
CA ARG A 302 20.86 0.41 -14.28
C ARG A 302 19.48 -0.26 -14.45
N GLY A 303 18.72 -0.32 -13.37
CA GLY A 303 17.38 -0.93 -13.37
C GLY A 303 16.44 -0.30 -14.40
N GLU A 304 16.55 1.01 -14.65
CA GLU A 304 15.81 1.72 -15.69
C GLU A 304 16.08 1.14 -17.09
N ARG A 305 17.35 0.82 -17.42
CA ARG A 305 17.68 0.19 -18.70
C ARG A 305 17.08 -1.21 -18.83
N ILE A 306 17.12 -1.97 -17.73
CA ILE A 306 16.46 -3.30 -17.69
C ILE A 306 14.95 -3.15 -17.91
N MET A 307 14.31 -2.21 -17.21
CA MET A 307 12.87 -1.93 -17.34
C MET A 307 12.50 -1.56 -18.78
N ILE A 308 13.25 -0.67 -19.44
CA ILE A 308 13.00 -0.29 -20.85
C ILE A 308 13.11 -1.49 -21.78
N ASN A 309 14.15 -2.32 -21.65
CA ASN A 309 14.31 -3.52 -22.46
C ASN A 309 13.18 -4.52 -22.25
N LEU A 310 12.68 -4.66 -21.02
CA LEU A 310 11.55 -5.53 -20.71
C LEU A 310 10.24 -4.97 -21.28
N ASP A 311 10.01 -3.67 -21.19
CA ASP A 311 8.84 -3.01 -21.78
C ASP A 311 8.80 -3.21 -23.32
N MET A 312 9.95 -3.05 -24.01
CA MET A 312 10.08 -3.37 -25.42
C MET A 312 9.80 -4.84 -25.76
N ALA A 313 10.02 -5.74 -24.78
CA ALA A 313 9.66 -7.17 -24.90
C ALA A 313 8.20 -7.47 -24.46
N GLY A 314 7.40 -6.45 -24.16
CA GLY A 314 6.01 -6.58 -23.70
C GLY A 314 5.88 -7.03 -22.25
N ILE A 315 6.84 -6.71 -21.37
CA ILE A 315 6.83 -7.09 -19.96
C ILE A 315 6.89 -5.82 -19.09
N ALA A 316 5.79 -5.55 -18.39
CA ALA A 316 5.66 -4.39 -17.50
C ALA A 316 6.21 -4.69 -16.11
N VAL A 317 7.19 -3.91 -15.67
CA VAL A 317 7.84 -3.98 -14.35
C VAL A 317 8.09 -2.56 -13.82
N SER A 318 8.59 -2.43 -12.58
CA SER A 318 8.90 -1.12 -12.00
C SER A 318 10.32 -1.05 -11.44
N THR A 319 10.93 0.13 -11.51
CA THR A 319 12.03 0.53 -10.63
C THR A 319 11.42 1.28 -9.45
N GLY A 320 11.68 0.92 -8.20
CA GLY A 320 10.99 1.43 -7.00
C GLY A 320 10.65 2.94 -6.94
N SER A 321 11.24 3.76 -7.81
CA SER A 321 11.05 5.22 -7.91
C SER A 321 10.12 5.68 -9.04
N ALA A 322 9.17 4.86 -9.49
CA ALA A 322 8.31 5.12 -10.67
C ALA A 322 7.43 6.40 -10.63
N CYS A 323 7.43 7.18 -9.55
CA CYS A 323 6.57 8.36 -9.38
C CYS A 323 7.27 9.72 -9.56
N SER A 324 8.55 9.77 -9.98
CA SER A 324 9.23 11.05 -10.21
C SER A 324 9.43 11.30 -11.71
N SER A 325 8.65 12.23 -12.25
CA SER A 325 8.86 12.83 -13.57
C SER A 325 10.23 13.54 -13.63
N GLY A 326 11.15 12.99 -14.37
CA GLY A 326 12.53 13.51 -14.52
C GLY A 326 13.57 12.56 -13.96
N ALA A 327 14.84 12.78 -14.22
CA ALA A 327 15.97 11.89 -13.95
C ALA A 327 15.77 10.96 -12.73
N SER A 328 15.77 9.65 -12.96
CA SER A 328 15.48 8.59 -11.99
C SER A 328 16.36 8.72 -10.73
N LYS A 329 15.80 9.30 -9.66
CA LYS A 329 16.47 9.31 -8.36
C LYS A 329 16.42 7.91 -7.75
N PRO A 330 17.49 7.46 -7.06
CA PRO A 330 17.48 6.21 -6.33
C PRO A 330 16.32 6.15 -5.33
N SER A 331 15.75 4.95 -5.13
CA SER A 331 14.66 4.74 -4.18
C SER A 331 15.05 5.16 -2.76
N PRO A 332 14.31 6.06 -2.10
CA PRO A 332 14.58 6.43 -0.71
C PRO A 332 14.40 5.24 0.24
N VAL A 333 13.53 4.27 -0.08
CA VAL A 333 13.34 3.04 0.69
C VAL A 333 14.63 2.21 0.69
N LEU A 334 15.22 1.97 -0.49
CA LEU A 334 16.44 1.18 -0.62
C LEU A 334 17.65 1.89 0.02
N LEU A 335 17.71 3.22 -0.09
CA LEU A 335 18.73 4.02 0.60
C LEU A 335 18.56 3.95 2.13
N ALA A 336 17.33 3.98 2.63
CA ALA A 336 17.04 3.84 4.06
C ALA A 336 17.45 2.46 4.60
N MET A 337 17.39 1.42 3.77
CA MET A 337 17.87 0.06 4.08
C MET A 337 19.39 -0.08 4.04
N GLY A 338 20.14 0.97 3.66
CA GLY A 338 21.59 0.98 3.64
C GLY A 338 22.23 0.60 2.29
N LEU A 339 21.44 0.50 1.21
CA LEU A 339 22.02 0.34 -0.12
C LEU A 339 22.69 1.68 -0.57
N SER A 340 23.80 1.59 -1.32
CA SER A 340 24.36 2.75 -1.98
C SER A 340 23.43 3.24 -3.11
N GLU A 341 23.63 4.48 -3.58
CA GLU A 341 22.85 5.03 -4.70
C GLU A 341 22.97 4.15 -5.95
N GLU A 342 24.18 3.65 -6.25
CA GLU A 342 24.44 2.75 -7.37
C GLU A 342 23.67 1.43 -7.20
N GLN A 343 23.71 0.84 -6.01
CA GLN A 343 22.98 -0.39 -5.71
C GLN A 343 21.47 -0.18 -5.81
N ALA A 344 20.94 0.89 -5.24
CA ALA A 344 19.52 1.22 -5.31
C ALA A 344 19.06 1.48 -6.76
N ALA A 345 19.89 2.16 -7.57
CA ALA A 345 19.63 2.40 -8.99
C ALA A 345 19.72 1.14 -9.86
N SER A 346 20.31 0.05 -9.34
CA SER A 346 20.42 -1.25 -10.03
C SER A 346 19.27 -2.21 -9.71
N CYS A 347 18.28 -1.79 -8.91
CA CYS A 347 17.16 -2.62 -8.49
C CYS A 347 15.97 -2.53 -9.46
N VAL A 348 15.30 -3.66 -9.67
CA VAL A 348 14.02 -3.76 -10.39
C VAL A 348 13.05 -4.54 -9.53
N ARG A 349 11.83 -4.01 -9.39
CA ARG A 349 10.73 -4.65 -8.70
C ARG A 349 9.85 -5.41 -9.68
N PHE A 350 9.60 -6.68 -9.37
CA PHE A 350 8.65 -7.56 -10.05
C PHE A 350 7.55 -7.93 -9.07
N THR A 351 6.30 -7.72 -9.43
CA THR A 351 5.19 -8.08 -8.56
C THR A 351 4.12 -8.86 -9.33
N PHE A 352 3.82 -10.04 -8.81
CA PHE A 352 2.99 -11.05 -9.44
C PHE A 352 1.53 -10.94 -8.98
N GLY A 353 0.60 -11.25 -9.87
CA GLY A 353 -0.82 -11.34 -9.60
C GLY A 353 -1.37 -12.74 -9.83
N ARG A 354 -2.62 -12.94 -9.46
CA ARG A 354 -3.32 -14.23 -9.56
C ARG A 354 -3.56 -14.67 -11.01
N GLU A 355 -3.50 -13.75 -11.97
CA GLU A 355 -3.68 -14.00 -13.41
C GLU A 355 -2.37 -14.43 -14.11
N ASN A 356 -1.22 -14.25 -13.46
CA ASN A 356 0.04 -14.66 -14.07
C ASN A 356 0.14 -16.19 -14.18
N THR A 357 0.81 -16.65 -15.24
CA THR A 357 0.99 -18.08 -15.52
C THR A 357 2.47 -18.49 -15.46
N LYS A 358 2.73 -19.79 -15.36
CA LYS A 358 4.09 -20.34 -15.37
C LYS A 358 4.81 -20.03 -16.68
N GLU A 359 4.10 -20.03 -17.80
CA GLU A 359 4.61 -19.71 -19.14
C GLU A 359 5.04 -18.25 -19.21
N GLN A 360 4.21 -17.32 -18.68
CA GLN A 360 4.54 -15.89 -18.58
C GLN A 360 5.78 -15.68 -17.73
N VAL A 361 5.87 -16.36 -16.59
CA VAL A 361 7.02 -16.29 -15.68
C VAL A 361 8.31 -16.80 -16.35
N SER A 362 8.24 -17.92 -17.07
CA SER A 362 9.38 -18.46 -17.81
C SER A 362 9.87 -17.49 -18.89
N ARG A 363 8.95 -16.91 -19.67
CA ARG A 363 9.26 -15.90 -20.67
C ARG A 363 9.88 -14.64 -20.05
N ALA A 364 9.32 -14.16 -18.93
CA ALA A 364 9.85 -13.01 -18.22
C ALA A 364 11.26 -13.26 -17.68
N CYS A 365 11.51 -14.44 -17.11
CA CYS A 365 12.83 -14.85 -16.64
C CYS A 365 13.87 -14.83 -17.79
N ALA A 366 13.55 -15.45 -18.93
CA ALA A 366 14.43 -15.44 -20.11
C ALA A 366 14.70 -14.01 -20.62
N ALA A 367 13.68 -13.16 -20.67
CA ALA A 367 13.81 -11.77 -21.09
C ALA A 367 14.70 -10.95 -20.13
N VAL A 368 14.59 -11.14 -18.81
CA VAL A 368 15.46 -10.49 -17.82
C VAL A 368 16.91 -10.90 -18.05
N ILE A 369 17.19 -12.20 -18.20
CA ILE A 369 18.55 -12.71 -18.46
C ILE A 369 19.12 -12.10 -19.74
N SER A 370 18.35 -12.09 -20.82
CA SER A 370 18.73 -11.51 -22.11
C SER A 370 19.02 -10.00 -21.98
N ALA A 371 18.12 -9.23 -21.33
CA ALA A 371 18.28 -7.80 -21.15
C ALA A 371 19.55 -7.46 -20.33
N VAL A 372 19.80 -8.19 -19.25
CA VAL A 372 21.02 -7.99 -18.43
C VAL A 372 22.29 -8.34 -19.21
N ASN A 373 22.30 -9.44 -19.94
CA ASN A 373 23.44 -9.83 -20.76
C ASN A 373 23.73 -8.80 -21.86
N ALA A 374 22.71 -8.31 -22.55
CA ALA A 374 22.85 -7.26 -23.55
C ALA A 374 23.42 -5.96 -22.97
N ILE A 375 22.99 -5.56 -21.77
CA ILE A 375 23.50 -4.37 -21.07
C ILE A 375 24.96 -4.56 -20.64
N ARG A 376 25.37 -5.78 -20.27
CA ARG A 376 26.74 -6.11 -19.86
C ARG A 376 27.68 -6.39 -21.03
N GLY A 377 27.20 -6.36 -22.26
CA GLY A 377 27.99 -6.65 -23.48
C GLY A 377 28.39 -8.13 -23.59
N LYS A 378 27.53 -9.03 -23.15
CA LYS A 378 27.72 -10.49 -23.23
C LYS A 378 26.79 -11.14 -24.23
#